data_4a0de108e95877dd806fe28e15bea494
#
_entry.id   4a0de108e95877dd806fe28e15bea494
#
_cell.length_a   1.000
_cell.length_b   1.000
_cell.length_c   1.000
_cell.angle_alpha   90.00
_cell.angle_beta   90.00
_cell.angle_gamma   90.00
#
_symmetry.space_group_name_H-M   'P 1'
#
loop_
_entity.id
_entity.type
_entity.pdbx_description
1 polymer ?
#
loop_
_entity_poly.entity_id
_entity_poly.type
_entity_poly.pdbx_seq_one_letter_code
_entity_poly.pdbx_strand_id
1 'polypeptide(L)'
;ACNVTIPFIIDQPDPLTIASVIGQGETCPGDCDGIIIIEDTAGVLFSLNDGPFTTQTIYGDLCPDDYTVHMQNADGCEASGAGSVGTPPVVEASFYFDPDTLFTNEPTTLMVNTSVNSTNFLWDFAGLGTSTEIVPTFEFISPLGNTYEVCLTSMDDNGCPDVYCASIAVFDILDVFVPNAFTPNNDDINEGFLPIFNRDHGIENYSFMVFDRWGEQIFSTEVIGSTWNGNYSSMQSETEVYVWKLQFRDAYSGELYDLTGHVTLLK
;
A
#
# COMPACT_ATOMS: atom_id res chain seq x y z
N ALA A 1 -11.16 84.35 -55.50
CA ALA A 1 -10.44 83.06 -55.19
C ALA A 1 -11.55 81.97 -55.15
N CYS A 2 -11.46 80.99 -56.07
CA CYS A 2 -12.33 79.80 -56.04
C CYS A 2 -11.71 78.77 -55.13
N ASN A 3 -12.38 78.37 -53.98
CA ASN A 3 -11.96 77.28 -53.18
C ASN A 3 -12.56 76.00 -53.75
N VAL A 4 -11.71 75.03 -54.05
CA VAL A 4 -12.10 73.66 -54.37
C VAL A 4 -11.86 72.83 -53.14
N THR A 5 -12.94 72.27 -52.52
CA THR A 5 -12.85 71.30 -51.45
C THR A 5 -12.98 69.91 -52.09
N ILE A 6 -11.93 69.08 -51.94
CA ILE A 6 -11.96 67.69 -52.34
C ILE A 6 -12.17 66.89 -51.06
N PRO A 7 -13.33 66.22 -50.85
CA PRO A 7 -13.53 65.31 -49.73
C PRO A 7 -12.67 64.06 -49.98
N PHE A 8 -11.95 63.65 -48.96
CA PHE A 8 -11.31 62.32 -48.93
C PHE A 8 -11.80 61.56 -47.70
N ILE A 9 -12.01 60.29 -47.89
CA ILE A 9 -12.38 59.36 -46.81
C ILE A 9 -11.10 58.69 -46.32
N ILE A 10 -10.89 58.69 -45.00
CA ILE A 10 -9.86 57.88 -44.38
C ILE A 10 -10.61 56.67 -43.85
N ASP A 11 -10.41 55.52 -44.51
CA ASP A 11 -10.92 54.24 -44.02
C ASP A 11 -10.02 53.76 -42.90
N GLN A 12 -10.64 53.40 -41.79
CA GLN A 12 -9.95 52.70 -40.69
C GLN A 12 -9.93 51.22 -41.07
N PRO A 13 -8.77 50.56 -41.07
CA PRO A 13 -8.73 49.10 -41.26
C PRO A 13 -9.46 48.37 -40.11
N ASP A 14 -10.00 47.21 -40.42
CA ASP A 14 -10.63 46.36 -39.41
C ASP A 14 -9.65 46.03 -38.29
N PRO A 15 -10.09 45.96 -37.03
CA PRO A 15 -9.23 45.59 -35.88
C PRO A 15 -8.64 44.21 -36.12
N LEU A 16 -7.33 44.08 -35.88
CA LEU A 16 -6.67 42.78 -35.87
C LEU A 16 -7.16 41.99 -34.66
N THR A 17 -7.58 40.74 -34.85
CA THR A 17 -8.08 39.85 -33.76
C THR A 17 -7.58 38.45 -34.01
N ILE A 18 -7.16 37.76 -32.95
CA ILE A 18 -6.83 36.32 -32.98
C ILE A 18 -8.13 35.53 -32.97
N ALA A 19 -8.30 34.60 -33.90
CA ALA A 19 -9.53 33.82 -34.02
C ALA A 19 -9.72 32.85 -32.85
N SER A 20 -8.68 32.10 -32.51
CA SER A 20 -8.71 31.15 -31.37
C SER A 20 -7.30 30.85 -30.88
N VAL A 21 -7.15 30.70 -29.55
CA VAL A 21 -5.97 30.16 -28.85
C VAL A 21 -6.43 29.01 -28.00
N ILE A 22 -5.98 27.79 -28.35
CA ILE A 22 -6.38 26.55 -27.68
C ILE A 22 -5.18 26.01 -26.91
N GLY A 23 -5.32 25.85 -25.59
CA GLY A 23 -4.36 25.15 -24.74
C GLY A 23 -4.75 23.69 -24.56
N GLN A 24 -3.79 22.80 -24.68
CA GLN A 24 -3.89 21.39 -24.28
C GLN A 24 -3.00 21.18 -23.09
N GLY A 25 -3.51 20.53 -22.03
CA GLY A 25 -2.76 20.23 -20.81
C GLY A 25 -1.60 19.26 -21.06
N GLU A 26 -0.69 19.20 -20.10
CA GLU A 26 0.36 18.17 -20.07
C GLU A 26 -0.25 16.75 -19.96
N THR A 27 0.47 15.75 -20.46
CA THR A 27 0.02 14.35 -20.46
C THR A 27 0.02 13.78 -19.04
N CYS A 28 1.14 13.93 -18.32
CA CYS A 28 1.24 13.57 -16.90
C CYS A 28 1.74 14.78 -16.10
N PRO A 29 1.37 14.84 -14.79
CA PRO A 29 1.83 15.91 -13.93
C PRO A 29 3.36 16.05 -13.93
N GLY A 30 3.87 17.20 -14.40
CA GLY A 30 5.30 17.51 -14.46
C GLY A 30 6.02 17.13 -15.74
N ASP A 31 5.35 16.59 -16.74
CA ASP A 31 5.98 16.24 -18.04
C ASP A 31 6.31 17.47 -18.88
N CYS A 32 5.58 18.57 -18.66
CA CYS A 32 5.77 19.79 -19.44
C CYS A 32 5.67 19.60 -20.96
N ASP A 33 4.81 18.71 -21.41
CA ASP A 33 4.54 18.38 -22.82
C ASP A 33 3.27 19.03 -23.36
N GLY A 34 2.73 20.02 -22.64
CA GLY A 34 1.54 20.78 -23.02
C GLY A 34 1.74 21.57 -24.31
N ILE A 35 0.64 21.96 -24.95
CA ILE A 35 0.65 22.58 -26.28
C ILE A 35 -0.28 23.81 -26.31
N ILE A 36 0.18 24.88 -26.95
CA ILE A 36 -0.68 26.00 -27.37
C ILE A 36 -0.83 25.94 -28.88
N ILE A 37 -2.08 25.92 -29.37
CA ILE A 37 -2.45 25.92 -30.79
C ILE A 37 -3.15 27.23 -31.09
N ILE A 38 -2.72 27.91 -32.15
CA ILE A 38 -3.29 29.15 -32.67
C ILE A 38 -4.05 28.84 -33.96
N GLU A 39 -5.35 29.06 -33.97
CA GLU A 39 -6.16 28.96 -35.18
C GLU A 39 -6.33 30.36 -35.75
N ASP A 40 -5.60 30.65 -36.84
CA ASP A 40 -5.68 31.95 -37.51
C ASP A 40 -5.31 31.89 -39.01
N THR A 41 -5.46 33.02 -39.67
CA THR A 41 -5.29 33.15 -41.12
C THR A 41 -3.84 33.45 -41.54
N ALA A 42 -3.50 33.14 -42.77
CA ALA A 42 -2.17 33.38 -43.35
C ALA A 42 -1.79 34.86 -43.42
N GLY A 43 -0.52 35.17 -43.25
CA GLY A 43 0.07 36.51 -43.49
C GLY A 43 0.31 37.31 -42.20
N VAL A 44 0.27 36.67 -41.05
CA VAL A 44 0.59 37.27 -39.75
C VAL A 44 1.72 36.50 -39.06
N LEU A 45 2.38 37.14 -38.12
CA LEU A 45 3.41 36.55 -37.26
C LEU A 45 2.88 36.41 -35.84
N PHE A 46 3.31 35.36 -35.15
CA PHE A 46 2.93 35.05 -33.76
C PHE A 46 4.14 35.02 -32.84
N SER A 47 3.94 35.42 -31.64
CA SER A 47 4.90 35.30 -30.53
C SER A 47 4.18 34.70 -29.31
N LEU A 48 4.81 33.75 -28.62
CA LEU A 48 4.35 33.23 -27.35
C LEU A 48 5.06 34.01 -26.22
N ASN A 49 4.28 34.62 -25.34
CA ASN A 49 4.76 35.52 -24.29
C ASN A 49 5.62 36.63 -24.93
N ASP A 50 6.82 36.88 -24.40
CA ASP A 50 7.77 37.88 -24.93
C ASP A 50 8.78 37.30 -25.94
N GLY A 51 8.46 36.18 -26.57
CA GLY A 51 9.34 35.50 -27.54
C GLY A 51 9.42 36.25 -28.88
N PRO A 52 10.24 35.77 -29.85
CA PRO A 52 10.33 36.34 -31.18
C PRO A 52 9.06 36.09 -31.99
N PHE A 53 8.69 37.03 -32.85
CA PHE A 53 7.62 36.86 -33.81
C PHE A 53 8.02 35.88 -34.93
N THR A 54 7.24 34.85 -35.12
CA THR A 54 7.46 33.79 -36.14
C THR A 54 6.17 33.43 -36.85
N THR A 55 6.22 32.55 -37.83
CA THR A 55 5.05 31.97 -38.50
C THR A 55 4.54 30.71 -37.79
N GLN A 56 5.08 30.38 -36.62
CA GLN A 56 4.71 29.21 -35.85
C GLN A 56 3.31 29.39 -35.20
N THR A 57 2.46 28.39 -35.38
CA THR A 57 1.09 28.37 -34.86
C THR A 57 0.87 27.28 -33.79
N ILE A 58 1.89 26.44 -33.56
CA ILE A 58 1.86 25.37 -32.56
C ILE A 58 3.12 25.48 -31.69
N TYR A 59 2.95 25.68 -30.39
CA TYR A 59 4.02 25.73 -29.40
C TYR A 59 3.85 24.52 -28.49
N GLY A 60 4.83 23.65 -28.45
CA GLY A 60 4.87 22.44 -27.60
C GLY A 60 5.91 22.57 -26.50
N ASP A 61 6.05 21.49 -25.71
CA ASP A 61 6.96 21.38 -24.58
C ASP A 61 6.70 22.47 -23.51
N LEU A 62 5.41 22.73 -23.22
CA LEU A 62 4.97 23.77 -22.31
C LEU A 62 4.55 23.16 -20.98
N CYS A 63 5.07 23.72 -19.88
CA CYS A 63 4.61 23.42 -18.54
C CYS A 63 3.25 24.07 -18.24
N PRO A 64 2.52 23.61 -17.23
CA PRO A 64 1.27 24.22 -16.81
C PRO A 64 1.43 25.67 -16.42
N ASP A 65 0.80 26.57 -17.19
CA ASP A 65 0.79 28.02 -16.95
C ASP A 65 -0.22 28.69 -17.89
N ASP A 66 -0.43 30.00 -17.69
CA ASP A 66 -1.16 30.88 -18.59
C ASP A 66 -0.19 31.51 -19.59
N TYR A 67 -0.50 31.35 -20.88
CA TYR A 67 0.32 31.84 -21.98
C TYR A 67 -0.38 32.95 -22.76
N THR A 68 0.37 34.02 -23.04
CA THR A 68 -0.12 35.12 -23.91
C THR A 68 0.44 34.92 -25.32
N VAL A 69 -0.45 34.92 -26.29
CA VAL A 69 -0.10 34.93 -27.72
C VAL A 69 -0.22 36.35 -28.26
N HIS A 70 0.82 36.89 -28.83
CA HIS A 70 0.82 38.13 -29.58
C HIS A 70 0.82 37.84 -31.07
N MET A 71 0.03 38.59 -31.80
CA MET A 71 -0.05 38.52 -33.30
C MET A 71 0.32 39.87 -33.85
N GLN A 72 1.10 39.87 -34.95
CA GLN A 72 1.50 41.12 -35.68
C GLN A 72 1.30 40.90 -37.16
N ASN A 73 0.68 41.87 -37.84
CA ASN A 73 0.55 41.89 -39.29
C ASN A 73 1.72 42.63 -39.96
N ALA A 74 1.76 42.65 -41.33
CA ALA A 74 2.81 43.31 -42.09
C ALA A 74 2.87 44.83 -41.88
N ASP A 75 1.79 45.45 -41.45
CA ASP A 75 1.69 46.90 -41.19
C ASP A 75 2.14 47.24 -39.76
N GLY A 76 2.50 46.22 -38.91
CA GLY A 76 2.93 46.39 -37.54
C GLY A 76 1.78 46.57 -36.53
N CYS A 77 0.53 46.31 -36.93
CA CYS A 77 -0.56 46.27 -36.00
C CYS A 77 -0.51 44.98 -35.16
N GLU A 78 -0.83 45.09 -33.88
CA GLU A 78 -0.76 43.95 -32.93
C GLU A 78 -2.12 43.64 -32.35
N ALA A 79 -2.30 42.35 -32.01
CA ALA A 79 -3.40 41.85 -31.18
C ALA A 79 -2.87 40.79 -30.22
N SER A 80 -3.61 40.48 -29.17
CA SER A 80 -3.24 39.45 -28.22
C SER A 80 -4.41 38.56 -27.86
N GLY A 81 -4.11 37.29 -27.55
CA GLY A 81 -5.01 36.31 -27.03
C GLY A 81 -4.33 35.53 -25.89
N ALA A 82 -5.09 34.75 -25.16
CA ALA A 82 -4.55 33.93 -24.05
C ALA A 82 -5.01 32.48 -24.21
N GLY A 83 -4.13 31.55 -23.84
CA GLY A 83 -4.42 30.13 -23.67
C GLY A 83 -3.75 29.60 -22.41
N SER A 84 -4.29 28.54 -21.84
CA SER A 84 -3.71 27.92 -20.64
C SER A 84 -3.37 26.46 -20.91
N VAL A 85 -2.24 26.02 -20.36
CA VAL A 85 -1.86 24.61 -20.24
C VAL A 85 -2.17 24.18 -18.82
N GLY A 86 -3.01 23.17 -18.65
CA GLY A 86 -3.41 22.64 -17.35
C GLY A 86 -2.64 21.38 -16.97
N THR A 87 -2.69 21.02 -15.69
CA THR A 87 -2.20 19.75 -15.16
C THR A 87 -3.37 18.77 -15.02
N PRO A 88 -3.26 17.50 -15.47
CA PRO A 88 -4.27 16.50 -15.22
C PRO A 88 -4.33 16.14 -13.72
N PRO A 89 -5.42 15.50 -13.24
CA PRO A 89 -5.49 15.00 -11.87
C PRO A 89 -4.37 14.00 -11.59
N VAL A 90 -3.73 14.13 -10.41
CA VAL A 90 -2.67 13.19 -9.98
C VAL A 90 -3.27 11.82 -9.70
N VAL A 91 -2.66 10.76 -10.22
CA VAL A 91 -2.96 9.39 -9.85
C VAL A 91 -2.40 9.12 -8.46
N GLU A 92 -3.20 8.52 -7.58
CA GLU A 92 -2.74 8.09 -6.26
C GLU A 92 -3.10 6.60 -6.09
N ALA A 93 -2.07 5.74 -6.04
CA ALA A 93 -2.22 4.32 -5.77
C ALA A 93 -2.45 4.09 -4.27
N SER A 94 -3.44 3.28 -3.93
CA SER A 94 -3.72 2.90 -2.54
C SER A 94 -4.55 1.64 -2.47
N PHE A 95 -4.31 0.81 -1.45
CA PHE A 95 -5.13 -0.37 -1.15
C PHE A 95 -4.96 -0.80 0.31
N TYR A 96 -5.81 -1.71 0.76
CA TYR A 96 -5.66 -2.44 2.02
C TYR A 96 -6.01 -3.92 1.84
N PHE A 97 -5.58 -4.76 2.80
CA PHE A 97 -5.87 -6.19 2.83
C PHE A 97 -7.13 -6.48 3.65
N ASP A 98 -7.94 -7.44 3.20
CA ASP A 98 -9.09 -7.95 3.93
C ASP A 98 -9.18 -9.49 3.81
N PRO A 99 -8.84 -10.24 4.88
CA PRO A 99 -8.28 -9.78 6.16
C PRO A 99 -6.83 -9.25 6.05
N ASP A 100 -6.42 -8.41 7.00
CA ASP A 100 -5.07 -7.82 7.10
C ASP A 100 -4.05 -8.72 7.82
N THR A 101 -4.52 -9.82 8.39
CA THR A 101 -3.73 -10.82 9.10
C THR A 101 -4.10 -12.21 8.58
N LEU A 102 -3.10 -12.99 8.17
CA LEU A 102 -3.28 -14.32 7.60
C LEU A 102 -2.65 -15.39 8.50
N PHE A 103 -3.20 -16.61 8.39
CA PHE A 103 -2.66 -17.81 9.01
C PHE A 103 -2.37 -18.88 7.96
N THR A 104 -1.44 -19.79 8.27
CA THR A 104 -1.02 -20.86 7.35
C THR A 104 -2.15 -21.80 6.91
N ASN A 105 -3.25 -21.88 7.66
CA ASN A 105 -4.47 -22.63 7.29
C ASN A 105 -5.48 -21.80 6.49
N GLU A 106 -5.38 -20.47 6.51
CA GLU A 106 -6.25 -19.53 5.80
C GLU A 106 -5.39 -18.40 5.21
N PRO A 107 -4.50 -18.71 4.22
CA PRO A 107 -3.50 -17.78 3.72
C PRO A 107 -4.02 -16.88 2.58
N THR A 108 -5.33 -16.68 2.50
CA THR A 108 -5.98 -15.93 1.41
C THR A 108 -6.48 -14.59 1.88
N THR A 109 -6.18 -13.54 1.12
CA THR A 109 -6.70 -12.18 1.35
C THR A 109 -7.20 -11.54 0.06
N LEU A 110 -8.11 -10.60 0.22
CA LEU A 110 -8.59 -9.70 -0.82
C LEU A 110 -7.80 -8.39 -0.73
N MET A 111 -7.28 -7.88 -1.85
CA MET A 111 -6.69 -6.54 -1.92
C MET A 111 -7.77 -5.55 -2.36
N VAL A 112 -8.27 -4.77 -1.42
CA VAL A 112 -9.30 -3.77 -1.69
C VAL A 112 -8.64 -2.50 -2.20
N ASN A 113 -8.77 -2.26 -3.51
CA ASN A 113 -8.22 -1.09 -4.18
C ASN A 113 -8.96 0.18 -3.78
N THR A 114 -8.23 1.20 -3.36
CA THR A 114 -8.73 2.53 -2.98
C THR A 114 -8.04 3.65 -3.76
N SER A 115 -7.35 3.30 -4.84
CA SER A 115 -6.68 4.27 -5.71
C SER A 115 -7.65 5.28 -6.31
N VAL A 116 -7.18 6.50 -6.54
CA VAL A 116 -7.96 7.58 -7.15
C VAL A 116 -7.33 8.04 -8.46
N ASN A 117 -8.16 8.59 -9.35
CA ASN A 117 -7.79 9.09 -10.68
C ASN A 117 -7.08 8.04 -11.57
N SER A 118 -7.37 6.76 -11.38
CA SER A 118 -6.76 5.65 -12.12
C SER A 118 -7.81 4.73 -12.72
N THR A 119 -7.48 4.12 -13.86
CA THR A 119 -8.36 3.21 -14.62
C THR A 119 -7.70 1.86 -14.89
N ASN A 120 -6.38 1.78 -14.81
CA ASN A 120 -5.60 0.58 -15.07
C ASN A 120 -4.79 0.20 -13.83
N PHE A 121 -4.69 -1.11 -13.57
CA PHE A 121 -4.06 -1.64 -12.38
C PHE A 121 -3.13 -2.79 -12.72
N LEU A 122 -1.98 -2.84 -12.06
CA LEU A 122 -1.05 -3.96 -12.11
C LEU A 122 -0.57 -4.26 -10.69
N TRP A 123 -0.91 -5.46 -10.22
CA TRP A 123 -0.50 -5.98 -8.93
C TRP A 123 0.72 -6.88 -9.08
N ASP A 124 1.64 -6.77 -8.14
CA ASP A 124 2.74 -7.72 -7.91
C ASP A 124 2.61 -8.29 -6.50
N PHE A 125 2.43 -9.61 -6.41
CA PHE A 125 2.29 -10.34 -5.15
C PHE A 125 3.65 -10.89 -4.71
N ALA A 126 4.57 -10.02 -4.33
CA ALA A 126 5.93 -10.37 -3.87
C ALA A 126 6.72 -11.25 -4.87
N GLY A 127 6.50 -11.07 -6.17
CA GLY A 127 7.10 -11.88 -7.23
C GLY A 127 6.50 -13.29 -7.37
N LEU A 128 5.47 -13.64 -6.60
CA LEU A 128 4.78 -14.94 -6.66
C LEU A 128 3.72 -14.99 -7.77
N GLY A 129 3.28 -13.83 -8.24
CA GLY A 129 2.28 -13.68 -9.29
C GLY A 129 1.91 -12.23 -9.52
N THR A 130 1.10 -11.99 -10.55
CA THR A 130 0.59 -10.66 -10.89
C THR A 130 -0.90 -10.70 -11.21
N SER A 131 -1.62 -9.59 -11.10
CA SER A 131 -3.01 -9.44 -11.51
C SER A 131 -3.27 -8.05 -12.10
N THR A 132 -4.28 -7.95 -12.97
CA THR A 132 -4.81 -6.68 -13.48
C THR A 132 -6.26 -6.43 -13.04
N GLU A 133 -6.79 -7.23 -12.15
CA GLU A 133 -8.12 -7.06 -11.58
C GLU A 133 -8.16 -5.82 -10.69
N ILE A 134 -9.33 -5.19 -10.59
CA ILE A 134 -9.51 -4.01 -9.72
C ILE A 134 -9.36 -4.41 -8.26
N VAL A 135 -9.90 -5.57 -7.88
CA VAL A 135 -9.91 -6.10 -6.51
C VAL A 135 -9.53 -7.58 -6.57
N PRO A 136 -8.23 -7.91 -6.65
CA PRO A 136 -7.79 -9.29 -6.75
C PRO A 136 -7.83 -10.00 -5.39
N THR A 137 -7.88 -11.32 -5.45
CA THR A 137 -7.67 -12.22 -4.32
C THR A 137 -6.39 -13.00 -4.55
N PHE A 138 -5.57 -13.18 -3.52
CA PHE A 138 -4.34 -13.97 -3.63
C PHE A 138 -4.12 -14.86 -2.40
N GLU A 139 -3.59 -16.06 -2.63
CA GLU A 139 -3.25 -17.05 -1.60
C GLU A 139 -1.74 -17.07 -1.39
N PHE A 140 -1.29 -16.65 -0.18
CA PHE A 140 0.13 -16.60 0.21
C PHE A 140 0.54 -17.89 0.89
N ILE A 141 0.86 -18.94 0.12
CA ILE A 141 1.25 -20.23 0.67
C ILE A 141 2.63 -20.14 1.30
N SER A 142 2.70 -20.35 2.62
CA SER A 142 3.94 -20.41 3.39
C SER A 142 3.88 -21.53 4.43
N PRO A 143 4.80 -22.49 4.43
CA PRO A 143 4.79 -23.59 5.40
C PRO A 143 5.24 -23.18 6.81
N LEU A 144 5.86 -22.02 6.99
CA LEU A 144 6.49 -21.60 8.26
C LEU A 144 6.18 -20.13 8.64
N GLY A 145 5.10 -19.57 8.07
CA GLY A 145 4.85 -18.14 8.20
C GLY A 145 5.87 -17.28 7.44
N ASN A 146 5.46 -16.14 6.94
CA ASN A 146 6.33 -15.19 6.24
C ASN A 146 5.64 -13.82 6.14
N THR A 147 6.42 -12.81 5.75
CA THR A 147 5.89 -11.49 5.39
C THR A 147 6.12 -11.26 3.91
N TYR A 148 5.10 -10.80 3.21
CA TYR A 148 5.11 -10.54 1.78
C TYR A 148 4.85 -9.07 1.52
N GLU A 149 5.61 -8.46 0.62
CA GLU A 149 5.38 -7.11 0.14
C GLU A 149 4.57 -7.17 -1.16
N VAL A 150 3.39 -6.59 -1.15
CA VAL A 150 2.50 -6.47 -2.31
C VAL A 150 2.57 -5.06 -2.82
N CYS A 151 2.76 -4.90 -4.13
CA CYS A 151 2.78 -3.61 -4.79
C CYS A 151 1.65 -3.48 -5.79
N LEU A 152 1.00 -2.32 -5.78
CA LEU A 152 0.02 -1.91 -6.79
C LEU A 152 0.60 -0.75 -7.61
N THR A 153 0.68 -0.92 -8.91
CA THR A 153 0.86 0.17 -9.86
C THR A 153 -0.51 0.55 -10.42
N SER A 154 -0.94 1.78 -10.17
CA SER A 154 -2.17 2.37 -10.73
C SER A 154 -1.82 3.36 -11.82
N MET A 155 -2.59 3.39 -12.91
CA MET A 155 -2.37 4.29 -14.03
C MET A 155 -3.69 4.88 -14.50
N ASP A 156 -3.67 6.12 -15.01
CA ASP A 156 -4.79 6.72 -15.73
C ASP A 156 -4.84 6.25 -17.21
N ASP A 157 -5.75 6.80 -17.99
CA ASP A 157 -5.89 6.48 -19.42
C ASP A 157 -4.73 7.03 -20.27
N ASN A 158 -3.98 7.99 -19.77
CA ASN A 158 -2.77 8.54 -20.42
C ASN A 158 -1.53 7.71 -20.11
N GLY A 159 -1.60 6.79 -19.16
CA GLY A 159 -0.49 5.96 -18.71
C GLY A 159 0.36 6.57 -17.59
N CYS A 160 -0.12 7.61 -16.90
CA CYS A 160 0.56 8.23 -15.77
C CYS A 160 0.51 7.29 -14.56
N PRO A 161 1.65 6.76 -14.08
CA PRO A 161 1.66 5.77 -13.03
C PRO A 161 1.82 6.39 -11.64
N ASP A 162 1.28 5.69 -10.65
CA ASP A 162 1.71 5.78 -9.25
C ASP A 162 1.82 4.39 -8.65
N VAL A 163 2.67 4.21 -7.64
CA VAL A 163 2.97 2.91 -7.03
C VAL A 163 2.82 2.99 -5.52
N TYR A 164 2.05 2.06 -4.98
CA TYR A 164 1.92 1.88 -3.53
C TYR A 164 2.23 0.44 -3.16
N CYS A 165 3.07 0.23 -2.12
CA CYS A 165 3.41 -1.08 -1.59
C CYS A 165 3.03 -1.19 -0.12
N ALA A 166 2.52 -2.37 0.27
CA ALA A 166 2.19 -2.69 1.65
C ALA A 166 2.58 -4.15 1.95
N SER A 167 2.90 -4.41 3.21
CA SER A 167 3.29 -5.76 3.65
C SER A 167 2.14 -6.46 4.34
N ILE A 168 2.00 -7.77 4.07
CA ILE A 168 1.09 -8.66 4.77
C ILE A 168 1.86 -9.82 5.39
N ALA A 169 1.54 -10.16 6.65
CA ALA A 169 2.15 -11.29 7.36
C ALA A 169 1.22 -12.51 7.36
N VAL A 170 1.81 -13.67 7.11
CA VAL A 170 1.19 -14.98 7.31
C VAL A 170 1.79 -15.61 8.55
N PHE A 171 0.98 -15.90 9.57
CA PHE A 171 1.41 -16.49 10.82
C PHE A 171 1.14 -17.99 10.86
N ASP A 172 2.02 -18.74 11.54
CA ASP A 172 1.72 -20.12 11.88
C ASP A 172 0.57 -20.18 12.89
N ILE A 173 -0.28 -21.20 12.77
CA ILE A 173 -1.26 -21.52 13.80
C ILE A 173 -0.49 -21.86 15.07
N LEU A 174 -0.92 -21.31 16.21
CA LEU A 174 -0.33 -21.66 17.50
C LEU A 174 -0.79 -23.06 17.89
N ASP A 175 0.18 -23.98 17.96
CA ASP A 175 -0.03 -25.34 18.41
C ASP A 175 0.80 -25.60 19.68
N VAL A 176 0.24 -26.40 20.60
CA VAL A 176 0.86 -26.74 21.84
C VAL A 176 0.81 -28.26 22.07
N PHE A 177 1.96 -28.85 22.27
CA PHE A 177 2.10 -30.22 22.72
C PHE A 177 2.40 -30.26 24.23
N VAL A 178 1.59 -30.98 24.99
CA VAL A 178 1.83 -31.22 26.41
C VAL A 178 2.14 -32.71 26.61
N PRO A 179 3.37 -33.08 27.06
CA PRO A 179 3.73 -34.45 27.30
C PRO A 179 2.80 -35.15 28.30
N ASN A 180 2.60 -36.44 28.18
CA ASN A 180 1.75 -37.22 29.10
C ASN A 180 2.55 -38.00 30.16
N ALA A 181 3.88 -37.99 30.09
CA ALA A 181 4.80 -38.58 31.07
C ALA A 181 6.16 -37.89 31.05
N PHE A 182 6.88 -37.93 32.14
CA PHE A 182 8.27 -37.50 32.27
C PHE A 182 9.00 -38.31 33.33
N THR A 183 10.35 -38.33 33.27
CA THR A 183 11.21 -39.21 34.10
C THR A 183 12.38 -38.39 34.65
N PRO A 184 12.21 -37.71 35.81
CA PRO A 184 13.32 -36.95 36.43
C PRO A 184 14.31 -37.89 37.16
N ASN A 185 15.13 -38.63 36.42
CA ASN A 185 16.06 -39.65 36.89
C ASN A 185 17.54 -39.27 36.67
N ASN A 186 17.82 -38.04 36.16
CA ASN A 186 19.14 -37.48 35.83
C ASN A 186 19.87 -38.24 34.70
N ASP A 187 19.14 -38.69 33.69
CA ASP A 187 19.72 -39.27 32.45
C ASP A 187 19.75 -38.28 31.27
N ASP A 188 19.42 -37.02 31.53
CA ASP A 188 19.28 -35.91 30.57
C ASP A 188 18.14 -36.07 29.56
N ILE A 189 17.20 -37.01 29.78
CA ILE A 189 16.06 -37.26 28.92
C ILE A 189 14.74 -37.11 29.71
N ASN A 190 13.87 -36.22 29.29
CA ASN A 190 12.57 -35.98 29.90
C ASN A 190 12.62 -35.62 31.42
N GLU A 191 13.64 -34.90 31.82
CA GLU A 191 13.91 -34.51 33.21
C GLU A 191 12.91 -33.48 33.76
N GLY A 192 12.19 -32.84 32.88
CA GLY A 192 11.22 -31.81 33.27
C GLY A 192 9.93 -31.86 32.45
N PHE A 193 8.84 -31.46 33.10
CA PHE A 193 7.53 -31.38 32.50
C PHE A 193 7.16 -29.95 32.17
N LEU A 194 6.88 -29.66 30.87
CA LEU A 194 6.47 -28.36 30.38
C LEU A 194 5.62 -28.50 29.11
N PRO A 195 4.74 -27.52 28.81
CA PRO A 195 4.13 -27.37 27.49
C PRO A 195 5.17 -26.95 26.44
N ILE A 196 5.10 -27.54 25.25
CA ILE A 196 5.97 -27.24 24.11
C ILE A 196 5.14 -26.60 23.02
N PHE A 197 5.50 -25.39 22.65
CA PHE A 197 4.86 -24.62 21.57
C PHE A 197 5.64 -24.75 20.28
N ASN A 198 4.96 -24.68 19.15
CA ASN A 198 5.58 -24.65 17.82
C ASN A 198 6.24 -23.29 17.49
N ARG A 199 5.97 -22.25 18.29
CA ARG A 199 6.60 -20.91 18.22
C ARG A 199 6.80 -20.34 19.63
N ASP A 200 7.76 -19.44 19.79
CA ASP A 200 8.15 -18.85 21.08
C ASP A 200 7.67 -17.39 21.28
N HIS A 201 6.94 -16.85 20.29
CA HIS A 201 6.44 -15.47 20.28
C HIS A 201 4.93 -15.42 20.07
N GLY A 202 4.31 -14.29 20.43
CA GLY A 202 2.87 -14.10 20.30
C GLY A 202 2.04 -14.91 21.30
N ILE A 203 2.62 -15.32 22.43
CA ILE A 203 1.93 -15.99 23.54
C ILE A 203 1.82 -14.99 24.69
N GLU A 204 0.59 -14.68 25.08
CA GLU A 204 0.27 -13.72 26.15
C GLU A 204 -0.48 -14.40 27.30
N ASN A 205 -0.41 -13.79 28.48
CA ASN A 205 -1.15 -14.24 29.67
C ASN A 205 -0.91 -15.73 29.99
N TYR A 206 0.32 -16.20 29.76
CA TYR A 206 0.71 -17.58 30.00
C TYR A 206 0.68 -17.92 31.46
N SER A 207 0.00 -19.03 31.81
CA SER A 207 -0.02 -19.61 33.14
C SER A 207 -0.08 -21.12 33.04
N PHE A 208 0.90 -21.80 33.63
CA PHE A 208 0.98 -23.24 33.69
C PHE A 208 1.05 -23.73 35.13
N MET A 209 0.16 -24.65 35.50
CA MET A 209 -0.03 -25.14 36.88
C MET A 209 -0.06 -26.66 36.85
N VAL A 210 0.49 -27.28 37.91
CA VAL A 210 0.39 -28.72 38.17
C VAL A 210 -0.20 -28.95 39.57
N PHE A 211 -1.11 -29.91 39.69
CA PHE A 211 -1.83 -30.26 40.88
C PHE A 211 -1.68 -31.76 41.20
N ASP A 212 -1.63 -32.08 42.47
CA ASP A 212 -1.69 -33.45 42.92
C ASP A 212 -3.14 -34.03 42.85
N ARG A 213 -3.32 -35.31 43.23
CA ARG A 213 -4.62 -35.98 43.21
C ARG A 213 -5.66 -35.36 44.20
N TRP A 214 -5.20 -34.55 45.15
CA TRP A 214 -6.04 -33.90 46.12
C TRP A 214 -6.46 -32.48 45.72
N GLY A 215 -5.90 -32.01 44.58
CA GLY A 215 -6.10 -30.65 44.06
C GLY A 215 -5.20 -29.60 44.69
N GLU A 216 -4.13 -30.03 45.40
CA GLU A 216 -3.11 -29.12 45.89
C GLU A 216 -2.22 -28.69 44.75
N GLN A 217 -1.99 -27.37 44.56
CA GLN A 217 -1.10 -26.84 43.55
C GLN A 217 0.36 -27.04 43.96
N ILE A 218 1.06 -27.91 43.25
CA ILE A 218 2.45 -28.27 43.55
C ILE A 218 3.47 -27.56 42.68
N PHE A 219 3.04 -26.99 41.58
CA PHE A 219 3.87 -26.18 40.70
C PHE A 219 3.03 -25.10 39.97
N SER A 220 3.61 -23.91 39.79
CA SER A 220 3.06 -22.91 38.88
C SER A 220 4.16 -22.02 38.32
N THR A 221 3.93 -21.55 37.10
CA THR A 221 4.80 -20.58 36.41
C THR A 221 4.01 -19.75 35.41
N GLU A 222 4.43 -18.50 35.24
CA GLU A 222 3.99 -17.57 34.20
C GLU A 222 5.10 -17.35 33.14
N VAL A 223 6.20 -18.11 33.23
CA VAL A 223 7.35 -18.02 32.34
C VAL A 223 7.35 -19.21 31.40
N ILE A 224 7.22 -18.93 30.09
CA ILE A 224 7.29 -19.94 29.04
C ILE A 224 8.67 -20.63 29.09
N GLY A 225 8.68 -21.96 28.95
CA GLY A 225 9.89 -22.77 29.03
C GLY A 225 10.33 -23.16 30.44
N SER A 226 9.67 -22.66 31.49
CA SER A 226 9.91 -23.14 32.85
C SER A 226 9.32 -24.53 33.05
N THR A 227 10.11 -25.40 33.67
CA THR A 227 9.79 -26.84 33.85
C THR A 227 9.47 -27.18 35.28
N TRP A 228 8.51 -28.10 35.49
CA TRP A 228 8.36 -28.81 36.76
C TRP A 228 9.28 -30.03 36.72
N ASN A 229 10.22 -30.09 37.66
CA ASN A 229 11.22 -31.16 37.80
C ASN A 229 10.78 -32.32 38.68
N GLY A 230 9.50 -32.46 38.97
CA GLY A 230 8.96 -33.51 39.82
C GLY A 230 9.22 -33.32 41.31
N ASN A 231 9.59 -32.09 41.76
CA ASN A 231 9.78 -31.79 43.18
C ASN A 231 8.67 -30.85 43.70
N TYR A 232 8.28 -31.03 44.95
CA TYR A 232 7.42 -30.12 45.71
C TYR A 232 8.01 -29.89 47.10
N SER A 233 8.12 -28.63 47.52
CA SER A 233 8.69 -28.24 48.84
C SER A 233 10.04 -28.89 49.15
N SER A 234 10.94 -28.97 48.12
CA SER A 234 12.27 -29.60 48.22
C SER A 234 12.28 -31.13 48.42
N MET A 235 11.15 -31.78 48.27
CA MET A 235 11.01 -33.23 48.26
C MET A 235 10.61 -33.75 46.90
N GLN A 236 11.09 -34.90 46.51
CA GLN A 236 10.68 -35.56 45.28
C GLN A 236 9.23 -36.04 45.41
N SER A 237 8.40 -35.70 44.45
CA SER A 237 7.00 -36.13 44.40
C SER A 237 6.90 -37.64 44.11
N GLU A 238 5.81 -38.25 44.50
CA GLU A 238 5.58 -39.68 44.32
C GLU A 238 5.36 -40.04 42.84
N THR A 239 5.68 -41.29 42.47
CA THR A 239 5.32 -41.84 41.15
C THR A 239 3.81 -42.00 41.07
N GLU A 240 3.14 -41.03 40.44
CA GLU A 240 1.70 -41.04 40.25
C GLU A 240 1.27 -40.13 39.07
N VAL A 241 -0.05 -40.03 38.90
CA VAL A 241 -0.64 -39.15 37.90
C VAL A 241 -1.00 -37.82 38.52
N TYR A 242 -0.52 -36.75 37.89
CA TYR A 242 -0.77 -35.35 38.25
C TYR A 242 -1.69 -34.72 37.24
N VAL A 243 -2.48 -33.72 37.65
CA VAL A 243 -3.33 -32.92 36.76
C VAL A 243 -2.62 -31.63 36.45
N TRP A 244 -2.66 -31.23 35.22
CA TRP A 244 -2.13 -29.91 34.81
C TRP A 244 -3.21 -29.03 34.21
N LYS A 245 -3.03 -27.72 34.37
CA LYS A 245 -3.82 -26.67 33.72
C LYS A 245 -2.89 -25.68 33.03
N LEU A 246 -3.19 -25.39 31.77
CA LEU A 246 -2.47 -24.44 30.93
C LEU A 246 -3.43 -23.40 30.40
N GLN A 247 -3.13 -22.12 30.64
CA GLN A 247 -3.89 -20.99 30.12
C GLN A 247 -2.96 -20.04 29.38
N PHE A 248 -3.38 -19.57 28.23
CA PHE A 248 -2.67 -18.54 27.46
C PHE A 248 -3.61 -17.93 26.42
N ARG A 249 -3.16 -16.81 25.84
CA ARG A 249 -3.81 -16.15 24.70
C ARG A 249 -2.84 -16.12 23.52
N ASP A 250 -3.34 -16.42 22.33
CA ASP A 250 -2.63 -16.14 21.10
C ASP A 250 -2.82 -14.65 20.75
N ALA A 251 -1.72 -13.89 20.69
CA ALA A 251 -1.74 -12.46 20.39
C ALA A 251 -2.19 -12.15 18.96
N TYR A 252 -2.00 -13.07 18.01
CA TYR A 252 -2.32 -12.86 16.61
C TYR A 252 -3.78 -13.19 16.28
N SER A 253 -4.28 -14.34 16.73
CA SER A 253 -5.69 -14.71 16.57
C SER A 253 -6.61 -14.10 17.62
N GLY A 254 -6.04 -13.69 18.77
CA GLY A 254 -6.80 -13.25 19.94
C GLY A 254 -7.49 -14.38 20.71
N GLU A 255 -7.29 -15.65 20.30
CA GLU A 255 -7.92 -16.83 20.90
C GLU A 255 -7.37 -17.09 22.30
N LEU A 256 -8.29 -17.47 23.20
CA LEU A 256 -7.97 -17.85 24.59
C LEU A 256 -7.98 -19.36 24.71
N TYR A 257 -6.88 -19.92 25.20
CA TYR A 257 -6.73 -21.33 25.46
C TYR A 257 -6.82 -21.60 26.97
N ASP A 258 -7.66 -22.56 27.38
CA ASP A 258 -7.79 -23.08 28.73
C ASP A 258 -7.80 -24.61 28.66
N LEU A 259 -6.61 -25.19 28.74
CA LEU A 259 -6.38 -26.61 28.54
C LEU A 259 -6.10 -27.30 29.86
N THR A 260 -6.59 -28.52 29.99
CA THR A 260 -6.34 -29.39 31.15
C THR A 260 -6.02 -30.81 30.69
N GLY A 261 -5.20 -31.49 31.46
CA GLY A 261 -4.86 -32.89 31.19
C GLY A 261 -4.11 -33.53 32.35
N HIS A 262 -3.49 -34.68 32.09
CA HIS A 262 -2.73 -35.39 33.09
C HIS A 262 -1.32 -35.68 32.60
N VAL A 263 -0.41 -35.78 33.56
CA VAL A 263 0.97 -36.24 33.35
C VAL A 263 1.32 -37.32 34.34
N THR A 264 2.02 -38.33 33.91
CA THR A 264 2.55 -39.39 34.76
C THR A 264 4.00 -39.10 35.10
N LEU A 265 4.32 -38.96 36.39
CA LEU A 265 5.69 -38.95 36.86
C LEU A 265 6.15 -40.38 37.05
N LEU A 266 7.21 -40.73 36.34
CA LEU A 266 7.90 -42.03 36.43
C LEU A 266 9.30 -41.86 37.09
N LYS A 267 9.86 -42.93 37.69
CA LYS A 267 11.21 -42.92 38.29
C LYS A 267 12.06 -43.95 37.63
#